data_bb31de0067a8f53cf07c33043f81b2bf
#
_entry.id   bb31de0067a8f53cf07c33043f81b2bf
#
_cell.length_a   1.000
_cell.length_b   1.000
_cell.length_c   1.000
_cell.angle_alpha   90.00
_cell.angle_beta   90.00
_cell.angle_gamma   90.00
#
_symmetry.space_group_name_H-M   'P 1'
#
loop_
_entity.id
_entity.type
_entity.pdbx_description
1 polymer ?
#
loop_
_entity_poly.entity_id
_entity_poly.type
_entity_poly.pdbx_seq_one_letter_code
_entity_poly.pdbx_strand_id
1 'polypeptide(L)'
;SATQLDEAEAYLTATYHKDGSLYRAPSYILRQPYDAFATPDTHYRITVGSLLIRPRDLTRLGIALCGDGTVDGVRVLSEDAIAMMRQEQSEATTGITGDTPYTFFTVRQDTLLDGRRVYGHQGTDEGIVCNLYVEPVSQTVFCVMTNGCKTTREDGIMRITRRLCAAAVESFPVD
;
A
#
# COMPACT_ATOMS: atom_id res chain seq x y z
N SER A 1 3.99 -24.70 -10.39
CA SER A 1 4.27 -25.28 -11.73
C SER A 1 4.48 -24.16 -12.76
N ALA A 2 5.11 -24.43 -13.89
CA ALA A 2 5.28 -23.43 -14.96
C ALA A 2 3.92 -22.86 -15.41
N THR A 3 2.89 -23.68 -15.51
CA THR A 3 1.52 -23.26 -15.86
C THR A 3 0.94 -22.23 -14.87
N GLN A 4 1.16 -22.41 -13.57
CA GLN A 4 0.69 -21.44 -12.56
C GLN A 4 1.43 -20.10 -12.66
N LEU A 5 2.72 -20.12 -13.03
CA LEU A 5 3.50 -18.91 -13.25
C LEU A 5 3.01 -18.16 -14.49
N ASP A 6 2.73 -18.89 -15.59
CA ASP A 6 2.21 -18.29 -16.83
C ASP A 6 0.81 -17.68 -16.62
N GLU A 7 -0.06 -18.35 -15.85
CA GLU A 7 -1.36 -17.80 -15.45
C GLU A 7 -1.20 -16.54 -14.57
N ALA A 8 -0.29 -16.56 -13.61
CA ALA A 8 -0.02 -15.41 -12.76
C ALA A 8 0.56 -14.22 -13.53
N GLU A 9 1.42 -14.46 -14.52
CA GLU A 9 2.02 -13.43 -15.37
C GLU A 9 0.97 -12.58 -16.09
N ALA A 10 -0.16 -13.18 -16.50
CA ALA A 10 -1.25 -12.47 -17.16
C ALA A 10 -1.91 -11.39 -16.28
N TYR A 11 -1.74 -11.45 -14.97
CA TYR A 11 -2.29 -10.50 -14.00
C TYR A 11 -1.28 -9.48 -13.48
N LEU A 12 -0.01 -9.61 -13.86
CA LEU A 12 1.02 -8.66 -13.46
C LEU A 12 1.11 -7.49 -14.43
N THR A 13 1.41 -6.34 -13.91
CA THR A 13 1.66 -5.16 -14.73
C THR A 13 3.16 -4.98 -14.97
N ALA A 14 3.53 -4.54 -16.17
CA ALA A 14 4.88 -4.05 -16.45
C ALA A 14 5.15 -2.76 -15.69
N THR A 15 6.39 -2.50 -15.35
CA THR A 15 6.82 -1.23 -14.77
C THR A 15 7.66 -0.43 -15.77
N TYR A 16 7.58 0.89 -15.69
CA TYR A 16 8.14 1.79 -16.67
C TYR A 16 8.99 2.89 -16.04
N HIS A 17 10.01 3.33 -16.75
CA HIS A 17 10.71 4.56 -16.45
C HIS A 17 9.82 5.77 -16.77
N LYS A 18 10.24 6.95 -16.28
CA LYS A 18 9.52 8.21 -16.54
C LYS A 18 9.36 8.54 -18.02
N ASP A 19 10.32 8.16 -18.85
CA ASP A 19 10.32 8.39 -20.30
C ASP A 19 9.42 7.41 -21.07
N GLY A 20 8.76 6.48 -20.36
CA GLY A 20 7.90 5.45 -20.92
C GLY A 20 8.64 4.19 -21.35
N SER A 21 9.96 4.13 -21.25
CA SER A 21 10.71 2.90 -21.53
C SER A 21 10.42 1.84 -20.47
N LEU A 22 10.43 0.56 -20.91
CA LEU A 22 10.18 -0.58 -20.04
C LEU A 22 11.29 -0.68 -18.98
N TYR A 23 10.91 -0.72 -17.71
CA TYR A 23 11.82 -0.98 -16.60
C TYR A 23 11.88 -2.48 -16.29
N ARG A 24 10.73 -3.11 -16.04
CA ARG A 24 10.60 -4.55 -15.79
C ARG A 24 9.39 -5.13 -16.50
N ALA A 25 9.59 -6.23 -17.19
CA ALA A 25 8.49 -7.05 -17.68
C ALA A 25 7.82 -7.80 -16.52
N PRO A 26 6.53 -8.12 -16.58
CA PRO A 26 5.83 -8.89 -15.56
C PRO A 26 6.54 -10.21 -15.22
N SER A 27 7.05 -10.91 -16.21
CA SER A 27 7.81 -12.14 -16.04
C SER A 27 9.07 -12.03 -15.20
N TYR A 28 9.65 -10.84 -15.10
CA TYR A 28 10.88 -10.64 -14.34
C TYR A 28 10.67 -10.95 -12.85
N ILE A 29 9.55 -10.54 -12.28
CA ILE A 29 9.26 -10.75 -10.86
C ILE A 29 9.03 -12.22 -10.55
N LEU A 30 8.30 -12.94 -11.45
CA LEU A 30 7.96 -14.35 -11.25
C LEU A 30 9.15 -15.29 -11.52
N ARG A 31 10.08 -14.87 -12.36
CA ARG A 31 11.23 -15.69 -12.78
C ARG A 31 12.51 -15.42 -12.01
N GLN A 32 12.46 -14.53 -11.01
CA GLN A 32 13.59 -14.42 -10.09
C GLN A 32 13.78 -15.77 -9.40
N PRO A 33 15.02 -16.30 -9.34
CA PRO A 33 15.29 -17.51 -8.59
C PRO A 33 15.10 -17.21 -7.10
N TYR A 34 13.83 -17.27 -6.68
CA TYR A 34 13.53 -17.20 -5.25
C TYR A 34 13.87 -18.54 -4.63
N ASP A 35 15.10 -18.68 -4.24
CA ASP A 35 15.50 -19.71 -3.29
C ASP A 35 15.08 -19.34 -1.86
N ALA A 36 14.02 -18.55 -1.79
CA ALA A 36 13.45 -17.98 -0.56
C ALA A 36 13.02 -19.05 0.44
N PHE A 37 12.73 -20.26 -0.06
CA PHE A 37 12.35 -21.39 0.78
C PHE A 37 13.54 -22.22 1.26
N ALA A 38 14.70 -22.10 0.59
CA ALA A 38 15.92 -22.78 1.01
C ALA A 38 16.60 -22.11 2.20
N THR A 39 16.48 -20.76 2.28
CA THR A 39 17.07 -19.98 3.38
C THR A 39 16.15 -18.83 3.78
N PRO A 40 14.99 -19.12 4.43
CA PRO A 40 14.01 -18.11 4.79
C PRO A 40 14.60 -17.01 5.68
N ASP A 41 15.57 -17.33 6.51
CA ASP A 41 16.23 -16.42 7.45
C ASP A 41 17.09 -15.33 6.76
N THR A 42 17.46 -15.54 5.50
CA THR A 42 18.28 -14.59 4.74
C THR A 42 17.48 -13.73 3.77
N HIS A 43 16.20 -14.02 3.58
CA HIS A 43 15.36 -13.35 2.59
C HIS A 43 14.48 -12.26 3.19
N TYR A 44 15.10 -11.21 3.74
CA TYR A 44 14.39 -10.09 4.37
C TYR A 44 13.35 -9.40 3.48
N ARG A 45 13.48 -9.48 2.14
CA ARG A 45 12.54 -8.86 1.19
C ARG A 45 11.14 -9.44 1.25
N ILE A 46 10.97 -10.70 1.66
CA ILE A 46 9.65 -11.33 1.78
C ILE A 46 8.79 -10.59 2.82
N THR A 47 9.41 -10.19 3.93
CA THR A 47 8.71 -9.51 5.02
C THR A 47 8.56 -8.01 4.79
N VAL A 48 9.44 -7.40 3.97
CA VAL A 48 9.48 -5.94 3.76
C VAL A 48 8.58 -5.49 2.62
N GLY A 49 8.41 -6.26 1.55
CA GLY A 49 7.69 -5.71 0.41
C GLY A 49 7.47 -6.62 -0.80
N SER A 50 7.49 -7.93 -0.65
CA SER A 50 7.32 -8.85 -1.79
C SER A 50 5.86 -9.29 -2.01
N LEU A 51 4.87 -8.62 -1.44
CA LEU A 51 3.47 -8.94 -1.64
C LEU A 51 3.02 -8.47 -3.02
N LEU A 52 2.67 -9.43 -3.88
CA LEU A 52 2.00 -9.18 -5.15
C LEU A 52 0.49 -9.31 -4.93
N ILE A 53 -0.23 -8.21 -5.08
CA ILE A 53 -1.67 -8.15 -4.81
C ILE A 53 -2.35 -7.22 -5.81
N ARG A 54 -3.59 -7.53 -6.18
CA ARG A 54 -4.40 -6.64 -7.01
C ARG A 54 -4.96 -5.49 -6.17
N PRO A 55 -5.14 -4.29 -6.76
CA PRO A 55 -5.72 -3.15 -6.06
C PRO A 55 -7.04 -3.48 -5.36
N ARG A 56 -7.91 -4.24 -6.04
CA ARG A 56 -9.21 -4.69 -5.48
C ARG A 56 -9.05 -5.52 -4.20
N ASP A 57 -8.08 -6.42 -4.18
CA ASP A 57 -7.88 -7.30 -3.02
C ASP A 57 -7.21 -6.54 -1.87
N LEU A 58 -6.30 -5.61 -2.19
CA LEU A 58 -5.72 -4.70 -1.21
C LEU A 58 -6.77 -3.75 -0.61
N THR A 59 -7.72 -3.28 -1.42
CA THR A 59 -8.85 -2.47 -0.93
C THR A 59 -9.72 -3.25 0.05
N ARG A 60 -9.92 -4.57 -0.14
CA ARG A 60 -10.65 -5.40 0.83
C ARG A 60 -9.95 -5.44 2.20
N LEU A 61 -8.63 -5.53 2.22
CA LEU A 61 -7.87 -5.38 3.46
C LEU A 61 -8.11 -3.99 4.06
N GLY A 62 -8.10 -2.94 3.23
CA GLY A 62 -8.43 -1.58 3.67
C GLY A 62 -9.82 -1.47 4.30
N ILE A 63 -10.82 -2.14 3.75
CA ILE A 63 -12.18 -2.19 4.31
C ILE A 63 -12.16 -2.81 5.71
N ALA A 64 -11.46 -3.94 5.91
CA ALA A 64 -11.30 -4.53 7.22
C ALA A 64 -10.64 -3.56 8.21
N LEU A 65 -9.55 -2.91 7.80
CA LEU A 65 -8.81 -1.94 8.62
C LEU A 65 -9.59 -0.66 8.90
N CYS A 66 -10.47 -0.26 8.00
CA CYS A 66 -11.31 0.93 8.12
C CYS A 66 -12.49 0.70 9.08
N GLY A 67 -13.09 -0.48 9.00
CA GLY A 67 -14.25 -0.90 9.78
C GLY A 67 -13.89 -1.60 11.10
N ASP A 68 -14.63 -2.66 11.34
CA ASP A 68 -14.55 -3.52 12.53
C ASP A 68 -13.69 -4.78 12.35
N GLY A 69 -12.99 -4.88 11.23
CA GLY A 69 -12.22 -6.07 10.86
C GLY A 69 -13.00 -7.10 10.05
N THR A 70 -14.20 -6.73 9.54
CA THR A 70 -15.04 -7.61 8.73
C THR A 70 -14.98 -7.21 7.25
N VAL A 71 -14.90 -8.20 6.37
CA VAL A 71 -14.97 -8.04 4.91
C VAL A 71 -15.94 -9.07 4.34
N ASP A 72 -16.90 -8.64 3.54
CA ASP A 72 -17.92 -9.50 2.91
C ASP A 72 -18.62 -10.43 3.91
N GLY A 73 -18.88 -9.95 5.12
CA GLY A 73 -19.52 -10.71 6.21
C GLY A 73 -18.58 -11.68 6.95
N VAL A 74 -17.30 -11.73 6.59
CA VAL A 74 -16.29 -12.57 7.26
C VAL A 74 -15.39 -11.71 8.13
N ARG A 75 -15.31 -12.02 9.42
CA ARG A 75 -14.37 -11.36 10.34
C ARG A 75 -12.96 -11.91 10.13
N VAL A 76 -12.07 -11.06 9.65
CA VAL A 76 -10.64 -11.37 9.40
C VAL A 76 -9.72 -10.85 10.50
N LEU A 77 -10.14 -9.80 11.21
CA LEU A 77 -9.45 -9.22 12.37
C LEU A 77 -10.47 -8.94 13.48
N SER A 78 -10.04 -9.03 14.73
CA SER A 78 -10.89 -8.61 15.84
C SER A 78 -10.94 -7.09 15.96
N GLU A 79 -11.98 -6.56 16.59
CA GLU A 79 -12.09 -5.12 16.89
C GLU A 79 -10.93 -4.63 17.75
N ASP A 80 -10.51 -5.43 18.73
CA ASP A 80 -9.35 -5.12 19.58
C ASP A 80 -8.06 -5.05 18.76
N ALA A 81 -7.89 -5.93 17.76
CA ALA A 81 -6.74 -5.89 16.86
C ALA A 81 -6.75 -4.59 16.03
N ILE A 82 -7.90 -4.19 15.50
CA ILE A 82 -8.04 -2.92 14.75
C ILE A 82 -7.73 -1.72 15.66
N ALA A 83 -8.26 -1.70 16.87
CA ALA A 83 -7.98 -0.64 17.85
C ALA A 83 -6.48 -0.57 18.18
N MET A 84 -5.84 -1.71 18.41
CA MET A 84 -4.40 -1.79 18.65
C MET A 84 -3.58 -1.31 17.44
N MET A 85 -3.96 -1.68 16.22
CA MET A 85 -3.26 -1.26 15.01
C MET A 85 -3.31 0.26 14.78
N ARG A 86 -4.33 0.94 15.30
CA ARG A 86 -4.45 2.41 15.23
C ARG A 86 -3.78 3.14 16.41
N GLN A 87 -3.38 2.41 17.43
CA GLN A 87 -2.74 2.99 18.61
C GLN A 87 -1.36 3.54 18.26
N GLU A 88 -1.14 4.81 18.52
CA GLU A 88 0.15 5.47 18.28
C GLU A 88 1.23 4.90 19.22
N GLN A 89 2.35 4.52 18.63
CA GLN A 89 3.50 3.94 19.36
C GLN A 89 4.62 4.98 19.56
N SER A 90 4.62 6.04 18.77
CA SER A 90 5.58 7.12 18.88
C SER A 90 4.93 8.44 18.51
N GLU A 91 5.34 9.53 19.15
CA GLU A 91 4.83 10.87 18.85
C GLU A 91 5.24 11.34 17.45
N ALA A 92 6.46 11.00 17.05
CA ALA A 92 6.96 11.25 15.70
C ALA A 92 8.12 10.33 15.38
N THR A 93 8.28 9.98 14.11
CA THR A 93 9.47 9.30 13.61
C THR A 93 10.22 10.22 12.65
N THR A 94 11.49 10.43 12.92
CA THR A 94 12.39 11.03 11.95
C THR A 94 12.78 9.95 10.95
N GLY A 95 12.56 10.15 9.67
CA GLY A 95 12.97 9.18 8.66
C GLY A 95 12.25 9.30 7.33
N ILE A 96 12.06 8.18 6.67
CA ILE A 96 11.53 8.10 5.29
C ILE A 96 10.13 8.73 5.16
N THR A 97 9.36 8.76 6.23
CA THR A 97 7.99 9.29 6.25
C THR A 97 7.88 10.71 6.84
N GLY A 98 9.01 11.35 7.19
CA GLY A 98 9.00 12.62 7.90
C GLY A 98 8.57 12.48 9.36
N ASP A 99 8.15 13.56 10.00
CA ASP A 99 7.73 13.60 11.41
C ASP A 99 6.30 13.11 11.60
N THR A 100 5.96 11.96 11.02
CA THR A 100 4.64 11.35 11.14
C THR A 100 4.62 10.27 12.19
N PRO A 101 3.62 10.25 13.10
CA PRO A 101 3.52 9.22 14.12
C PRO A 101 3.29 7.84 13.50
N TYR A 102 4.03 6.86 14.00
CA TYR A 102 3.75 5.47 13.72
C TYR A 102 2.72 4.92 14.72
N THR A 103 1.79 4.17 14.20
CA THR A 103 0.93 3.29 14.98
C THR A 103 1.59 1.91 15.08
N PHE A 104 0.91 0.93 15.64
CA PHE A 104 1.47 -0.41 15.75
C PHE A 104 1.78 -1.04 14.38
N PHE A 105 1.04 -0.68 13.33
CA PHE A 105 1.20 -1.28 11.99
C PHE A 105 1.24 -0.27 10.86
N THR A 106 0.70 0.91 11.07
CA THR A 106 0.53 1.92 10.00
C THR A 106 1.20 3.24 10.38
N VAL A 107 1.18 4.17 9.46
CA VAL A 107 1.58 5.55 9.68
C VAL A 107 0.32 6.41 9.74
N ARG A 108 0.21 7.28 10.73
CA ARG A 108 -0.81 8.33 10.76
C ARG A 108 -0.42 9.45 9.83
N GLN A 109 -1.35 9.91 9.01
CA GLN A 109 -1.19 11.07 8.14
C GLN A 109 -2.34 12.05 8.35
N ASP A 110 -2.01 13.29 8.69
CA ASP A 110 -3.00 14.35 8.93
C ASP A 110 -3.02 15.37 7.77
N THR A 111 -2.12 15.21 6.77
CA THR A 111 -1.94 16.15 5.66
C THR A 111 -2.33 15.59 4.29
N LEU A 112 -2.75 14.33 4.21
CA LEU A 112 -3.16 13.71 2.96
C LEU A 112 -4.54 14.19 2.51
N LEU A 113 -5.48 14.25 3.44
CA LEU A 113 -6.82 14.77 3.26
C LEU A 113 -7.02 15.95 4.21
N ASP A 114 -7.45 17.07 3.67
CA ASP A 114 -7.60 18.31 4.42
C ASP A 114 -8.52 18.14 5.65
N GLY A 115 -7.96 18.38 6.83
CA GLY A 115 -8.67 18.28 8.11
C GLY A 115 -9.03 16.86 8.55
N ARG A 116 -8.56 15.80 7.84
CA ARG A 116 -8.91 14.41 8.16
C ARG A 116 -7.67 13.59 8.49
N ARG A 117 -7.81 12.74 9.49
CA ARG A 117 -6.77 11.80 9.88
C ARG A 117 -6.93 10.48 9.13
N VAL A 118 -5.89 10.07 8.45
CA VAL A 118 -5.85 8.77 7.78
C VAL A 118 -4.73 7.90 8.36
N TYR A 119 -4.91 6.59 8.23
CA TYR A 119 -3.94 5.59 8.66
C TYR A 119 -3.59 4.68 7.49
N GLY A 120 -2.34 4.35 7.32
CA GLY A 120 -1.94 3.48 6.22
C GLY A 120 -0.45 3.48 5.98
N HIS A 121 -0.08 3.07 4.79
CA HIS A 121 1.31 3.04 4.38
C HIS A 121 1.47 3.27 2.88
N GLN A 122 2.65 3.74 2.50
CA GLN A 122 3.11 3.86 1.12
C GLN A 122 4.15 2.80 0.84
N GLY A 123 4.15 2.28 -0.38
CA GLY A 123 5.18 1.41 -0.90
C GLY A 123 5.76 1.97 -2.19
N THR A 124 7.03 1.70 -2.40
CA THR A 124 7.72 1.98 -3.66
C THR A 124 8.61 0.82 -4.02
N ASP A 125 8.62 0.48 -5.27
CA ASP A 125 9.65 -0.34 -5.89
C ASP A 125 9.96 0.29 -7.24
N GLU A 126 10.88 -0.27 -7.98
CA GLU A 126 11.32 0.21 -9.29
C GLU A 126 10.13 0.34 -10.26
N GLY A 127 9.80 1.59 -10.62
CA GLY A 127 8.66 1.89 -11.49
C GLY A 127 7.26 1.73 -10.86
N ILE A 128 7.16 1.48 -9.55
CA ILE A 128 5.88 1.35 -8.85
C ILE A 128 5.83 2.34 -7.68
N VAL A 129 4.68 2.99 -7.53
CA VAL A 129 4.24 3.60 -6.27
C VAL A 129 2.87 3.05 -5.94
N CYS A 130 2.71 2.57 -4.73
CA CYS A 130 1.45 2.10 -4.21
C CYS A 130 1.19 2.65 -2.82
N ASN A 131 -0.08 2.69 -2.44
CA ASN A 131 -0.49 3.01 -1.08
C ASN A 131 -1.82 2.38 -0.74
N LEU A 132 -2.02 2.20 0.56
CA LEU A 132 -3.30 1.92 1.18
C LEU A 132 -3.45 2.87 2.35
N TYR A 133 -4.46 3.73 2.32
CA TYR A 133 -4.86 4.58 3.44
C TYR A 133 -6.33 4.39 3.76
N VAL A 134 -6.66 4.43 5.03
CA VAL A 134 -8.03 4.33 5.53
C VAL A 134 -8.37 5.58 6.34
N GLU A 135 -9.56 6.11 6.14
CA GLU A 135 -10.15 7.19 6.90
C GLU A 135 -11.34 6.62 7.70
N PRO A 136 -11.17 6.38 9.02
CA PRO A 136 -12.15 5.61 9.78
C PRO A 136 -13.47 6.32 10.05
N VAL A 137 -13.51 7.65 10.04
CA VAL A 137 -14.73 8.42 10.37
C VAL A 137 -15.74 8.31 9.25
N SER A 138 -15.33 8.55 8.00
CA SER A 138 -16.17 8.39 6.81
C SER A 138 -16.14 6.98 6.25
N GLN A 139 -15.38 6.06 6.85
CA GLN A 139 -15.19 4.69 6.37
C GLN A 139 -14.68 4.62 4.93
N THR A 140 -13.76 5.51 4.57
CA THR A 140 -13.22 5.60 3.22
C THR A 140 -11.87 4.93 3.12
N VAL A 141 -11.66 4.20 2.02
CA VAL A 141 -10.39 3.52 1.69
C VAL A 141 -9.81 4.11 0.42
N PHE A 142 -8.56 4.53 0.50
CA PHE A 142 -7.77 5.01 -0.64
C PHE A 142 -6.71 3.97 -0.99
N CYS A 143 -6.90 3.29 -2.10
CA CYS A 143 -5.91 2.38 -2.68
C CYS A 143 -5.44 2.92 -4.02
N VAL A 144 -4.17 3.27 -4.10
CA VAL A 144 -3.56 3.77 -5.33
C VAL A 144 -2.40 2.86 -5.71
N MET A 145 -2.36 2.46 -6.96
CA MET A 145 -1.22 1.75 -7.56
C MET A 145 -0.87 2.37 -8.91
N THR A 146 0.40 2.62 -9.14
CA THR A 146 0.91 3.19 -10.39
C THR A 146 2.08 2.37 -10.89
N ASN A 147 2.28 2.34 -12.19
CA ASN A 147 3.32 1.56 -12.85
C ASN A 147 4.25 2.40 -13.73
N GLY A 148 4.62 3.56 -13.26
CA GLY A 148 5.55 4.44 -13.98
C GLY A 148 5.42 5.89 -13.54
N CYS A 149 5.89 6.21 -12.34
CA CYS A 149 5.84 7.57 -11.84
C CYS A 149 7.11 7.93 -11.06
N LYS A 150 7.27 9.22 -10.82
CA LYS A 150 8.33 9.71 -9.94
C LYS A 150 7.97 9.46 -8.47
N THR A 151 8.97 9.10 -7.69
CA THR A 151 8.90 8.91 -6.24
C THR A 151 9.14 10.20 -5.45
N THR A 152 8.81 11.38 -6.03
CA THR A 152 8.93 12.66 -5.34
C THR A 152 7.92 12.73 -4.19
N ARG A 153 8.38 13.15 -3.02
CA ARG A 153 7.56 13.30 -1.80
C ARG A 153 7.32 14.78 -1.50
N GLU A 154 6.17 15.04 -0.91
CA GLU A 154 5.77 16.32 -0.31
C GLU A 154 5.18 16.01 1.06
N ASP A 155 5.76 16.56 2.13
CA ASP A 155 5.38 16.28 3.53
C ASP A 155 5.32 14.77 3.85
N GLY A 156 6.35 14.03 3.43
CA GLY A 156 6.44 12.58 3.64
C GLY A 156 5.56 11.73 2.72
N ILE A 157 4.63 12.31 1.98
CA ILE A 157 3.71 11.60 1.09
C ILE A 157 4.18 11.69 -0.37
N MET A 158 4.06 10.57 -1.10
CA MET A 158 4.32 10.58 -2.54
C MET A 158 3.39 11.56 -3.25
N ARG A 159 3.96 12.46 -4.06
CA ARG A 159 3.20 13.47 -4.77
C ARG A 159 2.10 12.89 -5.66
N ILE A 160 2.35 11.74 -6.28
CA ILE A 160 1.34 11.05 -7.09
C ILE A 160 0.18 10.54 -6.22
N THR A 161 0.46 10.00 -5.04
CA THR A 161 -0.55 9.59 -4.07
C THR A 161 -1.43 10.76 -3.68
N ARG A 162 -0.82 11.89 -3.28
CA ARG A 162 -1.54 13.11 -2.90
C ARG A 162 -2.49 13.58 -4.02
N ARG A 163 -2.00 13.65 -5.25
CA ARG A 163 -2.80 14.09 -6.39
C ARG A 163 -3.97 13.17 -6.71
N LEU A 164 -3.74 11.85 -6.66
CA LEU A 164 -4.80 10.89 -6.96
C LEU A 164 -5.85 10.82 -5.83
N CYS A 165 -5.43 10.92 -4.58
CA CYS A 165 -6.37 11.00 -3.45
C CYS A 165 -7.20 12.29 -3.51
N ALA A 166 -6.59 13.45 -3.82
CA ALA A 166 -7.31 14.71 -3.99
C ALA A 166 -8.36 14.61 -5.12
N ALA A 167 -7.96 14.12 -6.29
CA ALA A 167 -8.87 13.93 -7.41
C ALA A 167 -10.01 12.95 -7.09
N ALA A 168 -9.74 11.92 -6.30
CA ALA A 168 -10.78 10.99 -5.85
C ALA A 168 -11.80 11.67 -4.94
N VAL A 169 -11.35 12.48 -3.98
CA VAL A 169 -12.24 13.24 -3.08
C VAL A 169 -13.07 14.27 -3.83
N GLU A 170 -12.49 14.97 -4.82
CA GLU A 170 -13.22 15.91 -5.68
C GLU A 170 -14.31 15.19 -6.50
N SER A 171 -14.02 13.98 -6.99
CA SER A 171 -14.94 13.20 -7.82
C SER A 171 -16.00 12.45 -7.02
N PHE A 172 -15.67 12.06 -5.80
CA PHE A 172 -16.49 11.31 -4.86
C PHE A 172 -16.41 11.98 -3.49
N PRO A 173 -17.18 13.06 -3.26
CA PRO A 173 -17.15 13.76 -1.98
C PRO A 173 -17.38 12.79 -0.83
N VAL A 174 -16.56 12.90 0.18
CA VAL A 174 -16.62 12.09 1.40
C VAL A 174 -17.27 12.96 2.46
N ASP A 175 -18.47 12.60 2.91
CA ASP A 175 -19.24 13.33 3.92
C ASP A 175 -18.61 13.28 5.32
#